data_51d8c80efbbff4d30c2ac4c9495c9249
#
_entry.id   51d8c80efbbff4d30c2ac4c9495c9249
#
_cell.length_a   1.000
_cell.length_b   1.000
_cell.length_c   1.000
_cell.angle_alpha   90.00
_cell.angle_beta   90.00
_cell.angle_gamma   90.00
#
_symmetry.space_group_name_H-M   'P 1'
#
loop_
_entity.id
_entity.type
_entity.pdbx_description
1 polymer ?
#
loop_
_entity_poly.entity_id
_entity_poly.type
_entity_poly.pdbx_seq_one_letter_code
_entity_poly.pdbx_strand_id
1 'polypeptide(L)'
;MSRIDNQFTVQFWGVRGSIPSPGLHTVRYGGNTPCVEMQAGGKRLIFDGGTGLHVLGQSLLRQMPIEAHIFFTHSHWDHVQGFPFFTPGFVRGNDFHIYGAIAPDGSTVEQRLNDQMLHPNFPVPLQIMQANLDFYNVKAGEPIKINDVIVETAPLNHPGEAVGYRVNWRGGAAVYITDTEHFPDRLDENVMWLARNADILIYDSTYTDDEYHSPKSPKIGWGHSTWQEAVKIAKAANVKTLVIFHHDPAHDDEFLDRVGSEAAVQFPGAIMAQEGLVLQVPISMPLSESIPVSEFSA
;
A
#
# COMPACT_ATOMS: atom_id res chain seq x y z
N MET A 1 18.45 15.93 14.24
CA MET A 1 17.66 14.88 13.56
C MET A 1 16.62 14.36 14.53
N SER A 2 15.34 14.43 14.18
CA SER A 2 14.27 13.91 15.03
C SER A 2 14.35 12.38 15.08
N ARG A 3 13.77 11.74 16.13
CA ARG A 3 13.70 10.27 16.21
C ARG A 3 12.97 9.63 15.01
N ILE A 4 12.15 10.41 14.30
CA ILE A 4 11.37 9.99 13.12
C ILE A 4 12.26 9.77 11.89
N ASP A 5 13.36 10.53 11.76
CA ASP A 5 14.27 10.48 10.59
C ASP A 5 15.04 9.15 10.46
N ASN A 6 14.95 8.26 11.46
CA ASN A 6 15.75 7.04 11.55
C ASN A 6 14.92 5.76 11.67
N GLN A 7 13.64 5.80 11.26
CA GLN A 7 12.74 4.66 11.33
C GLN A 7 12.20 4.36 9.94
N PHE A 8 11.95 3.07 9.67
CA PHE A 8 11.17 2.62 8.54
C PHE A 8 9.95 1.87 9.08
N THR A 9 8.77 2.45 8.90
CA THR A 9 7.51 1.91 9.42
C THR A 9 6.50 1.72 8.31
N VAL A 10 5.58 0.77 8.51
CA VAL A 10 4.39 0.54 7.68
C VAL A 10 3.17 0.59 8.59
N GLN A 11 2.20 1.44 8.27
CA GLN A 11 0.95 1.58 9.01
C GLN A 11 -0.26 1.41 8.09
N PHE A 12 -1.27 0.70 8.57
CA PHE A 12 -2.49 0.40 7.83
C PHE A 12 -3.63 1.31 8.28
N TRP A 13 -4.25 2.03 7.33
CA TRP A 13 -5.38 2.93 7.53
C TRP A 13 -6.67 2.41 6.91
N GLY A 14 -6.56 1.47 5.97
CA GLY A 14 -7.65 0.75 5.34
C GLY A 14 -7.14 -0.54 4.74
N VAL A 15 -7.90 -1.62 4.89
CA VAL A 15 -7.48 -3.00 4.59
C VAL A 15 -8.50 -3.80 3.78
N ARG A 16 -9.71 -3.25 3.56
CA ARG A 16 -10.81 -3.91 2.82
C ARG A 16 -10.69 -3.71 1.32
N GLY A 17 -11.00 -4.74 0.56
CA GLY A 17 -11.14 -4.66 -0.88
C GLY A 17 -12.53 -4.23 -1.33
N SER A 18 -12.63 -3.78 -2.55
CA SER A 18 -13.84 -3.53 -3.34
C SER A 18 -14.77 -2.44 -2.81
N ILE A 19 -15.15 -2.45 -1.53
CA ILE A 19 -16.09 -1.50 -0.93
C ILE A 19 -15.86 -1.39 0.58
N PRO A 20 -16.06 -0.21 1.19
CA PRO A 20 -16.04 -0.06 2.65
C PRO A 20 -17.06 -0.97 3.33
N SER A 21 -16.64 -1.67 4.37
CA SER A 21 -17.47 -2.64 5.09
C SER A 21 -17.53 -2.31 6.59
N PRO A 22 -18.14 -1.17 6.97
CA PRO A 22 -18.28 -0.81 8.39
C PRO A 22 -19.34 -1.67 9.05
N GLY A 23 -19.08 -2.14 10.27
CA GLY A 23 -20.07 -2.93 11.01
C GLY A 23 -19.51 -3.59 12.25
N LEU A 24 -20.41 -4.16 13.07
CA LEU A 24 -20.03 -4.85 14.31
C LEU A 24 -19.17 -6.11 14.06
N HIS A 25 -19.33 -6.70 12.87
CA HIS A 25 -18.63 -7.94 12.48
C HIS A 25 -17.30 -7.69 11.74
N THR A 26 -16.94 -6.42 11.52
CA THR A 26 -15.72 -6.02 10.82
C THR A 26 -14.86 -5.05 11.61
N VAL A 27 -15.26 -4.75 12.85
CA VAL A 27 -14.67 -3.67 13.65
C VAL A 27 -13.24 -3.99 14.12
N ARG A 28 -12.88 -5.26 14.26
CA ARG A 28 -11.55 -5.65 14.75
C ARG A 28 -10.49 -5.49 13.67
N TYR A 29 -10.77 -5.91 12.44
CA TYR A 29 -9.85 -5.74 11.32
C TYR A 29 -9.99 -4.38 10.65
N GLY A 30 -11.16 -3.78 10.72
CA GLY A 30 -11.48 -2.50 10.10
C GLY A 30 -12.34 -2.65 8.84
N GLY A 31 -13.02 -1.56 8.48
CA GLY A 31 -13.95 -1.50 7.37
C GLY A 31 -13.55 -0.54 6.25
N ASN A 32 -12.41 0.16 6.37
CA ASN A 32 -11.96 1.10 5.35
C ASN A 32 -11.23 0.40 4.20
N THR A 33 -11.37 0.96 3.00
CA THR A 33 -10.70 0.49 1.78
C THR A 33 -9.24 0.97 1.72
N PRO A 34 -8.42 0.43 0.79
CA PRO A 34 -6.97 0.46 0.87
C PRO A 34 -6.35 1.84 1.11
N CYS A 35 -5.57 1.93 2.16
CA CYS A 35 -4.63 3.02 2.40
C CYS A 35 -3.53 2.53 3.33
N VAL A 36 -2.30 2.52 2.86
CA VAL A 36 -1.11 2.11 3.62
C VAL A 36 -0.12 3.26 3.66
N GLU A 37 0.34 3.64 4.84
CA GLU A 37 1.38 4.65 5.03
C GLU A 37 2.72 3.97 5.31
N MET A 38 3.76 4.37 4.61
CA MET A 38 5.15 4.01 4.93
C MET A 38 5.92 5.28 5.26
N GLN A 39 6.69 5.24 6.34
CA GLN A 39 7.61 6.33 6.70
C GLN A 39 9.04 5.82 6.62
N ALA A 40 9.85 6.39 5.74
CA ALA A 40 11.23 6.02 5.51
C ALA A 40 12.07 7.27 5.21
N GLY A 41 13.24 7.41 5.84
CA GLY A 41 14.14 8.53 5.58
C GLY A 41 13.54 9.92 5.83
N GLY A 42 12.63 10.03 6.80
CA GLY A 42 11.88 11.27 7.07
C GLY A 42 10.83 11.62 6.01
N LYS A 43 10.59 10.74 5.04
CA LYS A 43 9.57 10.91 4.00
C LYS A 43 8.33 10.09 4.32
N ARG A 44 7.16 10.67 4.03
CA ARG A 44 5.85 10.02 4.13
C ARG A 44 5.41 9.57 2.75
N LEU A 45 5.22 8.26 2.59
CA LEU A 45 4.75 7.62 1.38
C LEU A 45 3.40 6.97 1.69
N ILE A 46 2.38 7.30 0.92
CA ILE A 46 1.01 6.82 1.10
C ILE A 46 0.66 6.00 -0.15
N PHE A 47 0.25 4.76 0.06
CA PHE A 47 -0.13 3.86 -1.02
C PHE A 47 -1.64 3.67 -1.00
N ASP A 48 -2.27 4.06 -2.11
CA ASP A 48 -3.69 4.16 -2.37
C ASP A 48 -4.47 5.14 -1.48
N GLY A 49 -5.56 5.60 -2.03
CA GLY A 49 -6.44 6.62 -1.47
C GLY A 49 -7.88 6.14 -1.31
N GLY A 50 -8.07 4.91 -0.81
CA GLY A 50 -9.37 4.42 -0.39
C GLY A 50 -9.91 5.20 0.82
N THR A 51 -10.99 4.72 1.43
CA THR A 51 -11.59 5.45 2.57
C THR A 51 -10.64 5.59 3.76
N GLY A 52 -9.63 4.70 3.87
CA GLY A 52 -8.55 4.84 4.85
C GLY A 52 -7.77 6.16 4.73
N LEU A 53 -7.67 6.75 3.52
CA LEU A 53 -7.02 8.03 3.32
C LEU A 53 -7.73 9.18 4.05
N HIS A 54 -9.06 9.12 4.17
CA HIS A 54 -9.81 10.08 4.99
C HIS A 54 -9.39 9.98 6.46
N VAL A 55 -9.27 8.77 7.00
CA VAL A 55 -8.87 8.53 8.40
C VAL A 55 -7.44 9.03 8.64
N LEU A 56 -6.51 8.67 7.74
CA LEU A 56 -5.14 9.19 7.76
C LEU A 56 -5.14 10.72 7.72
N GLY A 57 -5.93 11.33 6.81
CA GLY A 57 -6.04 12.78 6.68
C GLY A 57 -6.43 13.46 7.99
N GLN A 58 -7.39 12.90 8.73
CA GLN A 58 -7.78 13.44 10.05
C GLN A 58 -6.65 13.36 11.07
N SER A 59 -5.84 12.30 11.06
CA SER A 59 -4.69 12.14 11.96
C SER A 59 -3.58 13.17 11.69
N LEU A 60 -3.49 13.66 10.45
CA LEU A 60 -2.47 14.59 9.99
C LEU A 60 -2.78 16.05 10.31
N LEU A 61 -4.02 16.41 10.65
CA LEU A 61 -4.44 17.81 10.85
C LEU A 61 -3.59 18.59 11.87
N ARG A 62 -3.05 17.89 12.87
CA ARG A 62 -2.20 18.50 13.91
C ARG A 62 -0.72 18.57 13.54
N GLN A 63 -0.35 18.00 12.39
CA GLN A 63 1.03 17.92 11.90
C GLN A 63 1.31 18.91 10.76
N MET A 64 0.28 19.58 10.24
CA MET A 64 0.41 20.54 9.13
C MET A 64 1.31 21.73 9.48
N PRO A 65 2.08 22.29 8.54
CA PRO A 65 2.16 21.87 7.13
C PRO A 65 2.90 20.55 6.94
N ILE A 66 2.45 19.75 5.96
CA ILE A 66 3.02 18.43 5.65
C ILE A 66 3.41 18.34 4.18
N GLU A 67 4.44 17.53 3.91
CA GLU A 67 4.80 17.02 2.59
C GLU A 67 4.54 15.51 2.59
N ALA A 68 3.90 14.98 1.54
CA ALA A 68 3.71 13.55 1.37
C ALA A 68 3.72 13.14 -0.10
N HIS A 69 4.11 11.88 -0.34
CA HIS A 69 4.12 11.23 -1.64
C HIS A 69 3.00 10.20 -1.68
N ILE A 70 2.00 10.39 -2.56
CA ILE A 70 0.83 9.52 -2.68
C ILE A 70 0.96 8.70 -3.96
N PHE A 71 0.97 7.37 -3.82
CA PHE A 71 1.13 6.43 -4.92
C PHE A 71 -0.17 5.67 -5.13
N PHE A 72 -0.75 5.79 -6.31
CA PHE A 72 -1.92 5.01 -6.70
C PHE A 72 -1.48 3.78 -7.47
N THR A 73 -1.94 2.60 -7.04
CA THR A 73 -1.73 1.35 -7.77
C THR A 73 -2.53 1.36 -9.06
N HIS A 74 -3.79 1.74 -8.97
CA HIS A 74 -4.73 1.92 -10.07
C HIS A 74 -5.92 2.79 -9.62
N SER A 75 -6.99 2.87 -10.42
CA SER A 75 -8.08 3.83 -10.17
C SER A 75 -9.44 3.18 -9.95
N HIS A 76 -9.49 1.92 -9.48
CA HIS A 76 -10.75 1.37 -8.99
C HIS A 76 -11.24 2.15 -7.78
N TRP A 77 -12.54 2.18 -7.55
CA TRP A 77 -13.16 3.08 -6.58
C TRP A 77 -12.63 2.92 -5.17
N ASP A 78 -12.41 1.71 -4.74
CA ASP A 78 -11.89 1.40 -3.42
C ASP A 78 -10.47 1.93 -3.18
N HIS A 79 -9.71 2.23 -4.24
CA HIS A 79 -8.37 2.82 -4.15
C HIS A 79 -8.35 4.34 -4.27
N VAL A 80 -9.42 4.98 -4.74
CA VAL A 80 -9.43 6.43 -4.99
C VAL A 80 -10.54 7.18 -4.27
N GLN A 81 -11.59 6.51 -3.76
CA GLN A 81 -12.80 7.15 -3.24
C GLN A 81 -12.56 8.02 -1.99
N GLY A 82 -11.49 7.83 -1.25
CA GLY A 82 -11.11 8.65 -0.10
C GLY A 82 -10.41 9.95 -0.47
N PHE A 83 -9.85 10.05 -1.68
CA PHE A 83 -9.09 11.22 -2.11
C PHE A 83 -9.90 12.52 -2.07
N PRO A 84 -11.16 12.57 -2.54
CA PRO A 84 -11.99 13.77 -2.43
C PRO A 84 -12.28 14.22 -0.98
N PHE A 85 -12.05 13.35 -0.01
CA PHE A 85 -12.25 13.59 1.43
C PHE A 85 -10.93 13.72 2.21
N PHE A 86 -9.81 13.82 1.51
CA PHE A 86 -8.50 14.03 2.12
C PHE A 86 -8.34 15.47 2.58
N THR A 87 -8.77 15.75 3.80
CA THR A 87 -8.80 17.11 4.37
C THR A 87 -7.50 17.90 4.21
N PRO A 88 -6.28 17.32 4.38
CA PRO A 88 -5.04 18.07 4.18
C PRO A 88 -4.87 18.64 2.76
N GLY A 89 -5.49 18.03 1.75
CA GLY A 89 -5.49 18.54 0.37
C GLY A 89 -6.19 19.89 0.20
N PHE A 90 -7.09 20.25 1.13
CA PHE A 90 -7.81 21.53 1.11
C PHE A 90 -7.12 22.63 1.92
N VAL A 91 -5.96 22.38 2.51
CA VAL A 91 -5.25 23.31 3.38
C VAL A 91 -3.99 23.83 2.71
N ARG A 92 -3.89 25.17 2.60
CA ARG A 92 -2.71 25.84 2.02
C ARG A 92 -1.44 25.54 2.80
N GLY A 93 -0.33 25.42 2.08
CA GLY A 93 1.00 25.20 2.65
C GLY A 93 1.35 23.72 2.81
N ASN A 94 0.43 22.80 2.50
CA ASN A 94 0.75 21.40 2.33
C ASN A 94 1.19 21.12 0.89
N ASP A 95 2.11 20.15 0.71
CA ASP A 95 2.66 19.74 -0.58
C ASP A 95 2.42 18.23 -0.78
N PHE A 96 1.74 17.85 -1.87
CA PHE A 96 1.47 16.47 -2.20
C PHE A 96 1.99 16.13 -3.60
N HIS A 97 2.89 15.15 -3.65
CA HIS A 97 3.42 14.57 -4.87
C HIS A 97 2.62 13.30 -5.18
N ILE A 98 1.86 13.29 -6.27
CA ILE A 98 0.87 12.26 -6.59
C ILE A 98 1.36 11.45 -7.79
N TYR A 99 1.51 10.15 -7.61
CA TYR A 99 2.06 9.21 -8.57
C TYR A 99 1.01 8.20 -9.00
N GLY A 100 0.93 7.91 -10.30
CA GLY A 100 0.09 6.83 -10.84
C GLY A 100 0.42 6.54 -12.29
N ALA A 101 0.18 5.31 -12.74
CA ALA A 101 0.40 4.94 -14.13
C ALA A 101 -0.62 5.61 -15.06
N ILE A 102 -0.25 5.77 -16.33
CA ILE A 102 -1.21 6.10 -17.39
C ILE A 102 -2.05 4.85 -17.63
N ALA A 103 -3.37 5.00 -17.63
CA ALA A 103 -4.27 3.89 -17.90
C ALA A 103 -4.29 3.48 -19.39
N PRO A 104 -4.81 2.28 -19.74
CA PRO A 104 -4.87 1.81 -21.11
C PRO A 104 -5.62 2.73 -22.07
N ASP A 105 -6.56 3.54 -21.58
CA ASP A 105 -7.29 4.55 -22.37
C ASP A 105 -6.50 5.86 -22.57
N GLY A 106 -5.28 5.94 -22.03
CA GLY A 106 -4.40 7.11 -22.10
C GLY A 106 -4.65 8.15 -21.01
N SER A 107 -5.61 7.96 -20.10
CA SER A 107 -5.88 8.91 -19.01
C SER A 107 -4.78 8.89 -17.95
N THR A 108 -4.38 10.09 -17.49
CA THR A 108 -3.42 10.26 -16.40
C THR A 108 -4.08 10.10 -15.04
N VAL A 109 -3.29 9.91 -13.97
CA VAL A 109 -3.82 9.88 -12.59
C VAL A 109 -4.53 11.18 -12.24
N GLU A 110 -4.00 12.34 -12.69
CA GLU A 110 -4.64 13.65 -12.50
C GLU A 110 -6.03 13.70 -13.13
N GLN A 111 -6.16 13.25 -14.40
CA GLN A 111 -7.45 13.22 -15.08
C GLN A 111 -8.45 12.34 -14.33
N ARG A 112 -8.06 11.12 -13.92
CA ARG A 112 -8.95 10.21 -13.22
C ARG A 112 -9.38 10.72 -11.84
N LEU A 113 -8.47 11.33 -11.07
CA LEU A 113 -8.80 11.97 -9.80
C LEU A 113 -9.68 13.20 -9.98
N ASN A 114 -9.48 13.97 -11.06
CA ASN A 114 -10.36 15.08 -11.41
C ASN A 114 -11.75 14.59 -11.80
N ASP A 115 -11.84 13.54 -12.64
CA ASP A 115 -13.10 13.06 -13.19
C ASP A 115 -14.03 12.50 -12.09
N GLN A 116 -13.49 11.83 -11.07
CA GLN A 116 -14.31 11.40 -9.93
C GLN A 116 -14.89 12.58 -9.11
N MET A 117 -14.28 13.77 -9.21
CA MET A 117 -14.72 14.99 -8.52
C MET A 117 -15.59 15.89 -9.40
N LEU A 118 -16.05 15.41 -10.55
CA LEU A 118 -16.95 16.17 -11.43
C LEU A 118 -18.42 15.99 -11.04
N HIS A 119 -19.17 17.08 -11.23
CA HIS A 119 -20.63 17.04 -11.15
C HIS A 119 -21.22 16.09 -12.21
N PRO A 120 -22.26 15.29 -11.93
CA PRO A 120 -23.10 15.31 -10.73
C PRO A 120 -22.61 14.41 -9.58
N ASN A 121 -21.51 13.65 -9.75
CA ASN A 121 -21.08 12.66 -8.77
C ASN A 121 -20.47 13.28 -7.52
N PHE A 122 -19.81 14.44 -7.68
CA PHE A 122 -19.18 15.15 -6.57
C PHE A 122 -19.47 16.66 -6.65
N PRO A 123 -19.65 17.34 -5.50
CA PRO A 123 -20.13 18.73 -5.50
C PRO A 123 -19.07 19.78 -5.80
N VAL A 124 -17.78 19.45 -5.64
CA VAL A 124 -16.67 20.39 -5.82
C VAL A 124 -15.56 19.78 -6.67
N PRO A 125 -15.01 20.53 -7.64
CA PRO A 125 -13.95 20.05 -8.51
C PRO A 125 -12.59 19.97 -7.77
N LEU A 126 -11.64 19.23 -8.34
CA LEU A 126 -10.27 19.05 -7.82
C LEU A 126 -9.59 20.40 -7.52
N GLN A 127 -9.85 21.42 -8.34
CA GLN A 127 -9.26 22.77 -8.23
C GLN A 127 -9.64 23.53 -6.93
N ILE A 128 -10.59 23.03 -6.14
CA ILE A 128 -10.94 23.57 -4.82
C ILE A 128 -9.89 23.19 -3.77
N MET A 129 -9.12 22.13 -3.98
CA MET A 129 -7.99 21.77 -3.13
C MET A 129 -6.95 22.89 -3.17
N GLN A 130 -6.51 23.36 -1.99
CA GLN A 130 -5.63 24.51 -1.83
C GLN A 130 -4.18 24.17 -1.51
N ALA A 131 -3.91 22.90 -1.25
CA ALA A 131 -2.55 22.37 -1.17
C ALA A 131 -1.89 22.44 -2.56
N ASN A 132 -0.56 22.43 -2.58
CA ASN A 132 0.16 22.18 -3.83
C ASN A 132 0.02 20.70 -4.19
N LEU A 133 -0.44 20.41 -5.42
CA LEU A 133 -0.63 19.05 -5.93
C LEU A 133 0.20 18.89 -7.21
N ASP A 134 1.29 18.13 -7.10
CA ASP A 134 2.15 17.81 -8.24
C ASP A 134 1.87 16.37 -8.73
N PHE A 135 1.50 16.20 -9.98
CA PHE A 135 1.14 14.91 -10.56
C PHE A 135 2.25 14.34 -11.43
N TYR A 136 2.56 13.05 -11.22
CA TYR A 136 3.62 12.33 -11.91
C TYR A 136 3.09 11.03 -12.53
N ASN A 137 3.36 10.86 -13.83
CA ASN A 137 3.04 9.60 -14.50
C ASN A 137 4.11 8.56 -14.21
N VAL A 138 3.72 7.46 -13.60
CA VAL A 138 4.58 6.32 -13.30
C VAL A 138 4.65 5.42 -14.53
N LYS A 139 5.87 5.02 -14.88
CA LYS A 139 6.09 3.96 -15.85
C LYS A 139 6.60 2.72 -15.11
N ALA A 140 5.79 1.68 -15.09
CA ALA A 140 6.12 0.44 -14.41
C ALA A 140 7.48 -0.11 -14.91
N GLY A 141 8.34 -0.52 -13.97
CA GLY A 141 9.73 -0.93 -14.23
C GLY A 141 10.75 0.20 -14.09
N GLU A 142 10.34 1.47 -14.00
CA GLU A 142 11.26 2.59 -13.72
C GLU A 142 11.21 2.96 -12.22
N PRO A 143 12.37 3.07 -11.53
CA PRO A 143 12.40 3.43 -10.12
C PRO A 143 12.17 4.92 -9.92
N ILE A 144 11.46 5.26 -8.84
CA ILE A 144 11.22 6.62 -8.37
C ILE A 144 12.17 6.89 -7.20
N LYS A 145 12.94 7.98 -7.28
CA LYS A 145 13.88 8.38 -6.22
C LYS A 145 13.32 9.56 -5.44
N ILE A 146 13.24 9.39 -4.13
CA ILE A 146 12.81 10.42 -3.18
C ILE A 146 13.93 10.54 -2.15
N ASN A 147 14.89 11.45 -2.40
CA ASN A 147 16.14 11.55 -1.67
C ASN A 147 16.91 10.20 -1.66
N ASP A 148 17.10 9.59 -0.48
CA ASP A 148 17.76 8.29 -0.28
C ASP A 148 16.77 7.10 -0.23
N VAL A 149 15.46 7.38 -0.38
CA VAL A 149 14.41 6.35 -0.53
C VAL A 149 14.25 6.01 -2.01
N ILE A 150 14.22 4.73 -2.32
CA ILE A 150 14.00 4.24 -3.68
C ILE A 150 12.68 3.46 -3.72
N VAL A 151 11.77 3.85 -4.61
CA VAL A 151 10.52 3.13 -4.85
C VAL A 151 10.62 2.45 -6.22
N GLU A 152 10.74 1.12 -6.21
CA GLU A 152 10.71 0.30 -7.42
C GLU A 152 9.28 -0.06 -7.79
N THR A 153 9.00 -0.23 -9.07
CA THR A 153 7.65 -0.44 -9.61
C THR A 153 7.61 -1.59 -10.60
N ALA A 154 6.52 -2.36 -10.62
CA ALA A 154 6.29 -3.36 -11.65
C ALA A 154 4.78 -3.47 -11.97
N PRO A 155 4.40 -3.89 -13.20
CA PRO A 155 3.02 -4.12 -13.53
C PRO A 155 2.49 -5.37 -12.82
N LEU A 156 1.23 -5.34 -12.44
CA LEU A 156 0.50 -6.43 -11.80
C LEU A 156 -0.57 -7.00 -12.74
N ASN A 157 -0.91 -8.26 -12.54
CA ASN A 157 -1.94 -8.96 -13.30
C ASN A 157 -3.34 -8.60 -12.75
N HIS A 158 -3.88 -7.46 -13.20
CA HIS A 158 -5.19 -6.96 -12.77
C HIS A 158 -5.94 -6.31 -13.94
N PRO A 159 -7.29 -6.47 -14.04
CA PRO A 159 -8.08 -5.75 -15.04
C PRO A 159 -7.93 -4.24 -14.90
N GLY A 160 -7.60 -3.56 -16.01
CA GLY A 160 -7.38 -2.11 -16.01
C GLY A 160 -5.95 -1.68 -15.65
N GLU A 161 -5.04 -2.63 -15.47
CA GLU A 161 -3.61 -2.43 -15.17
C GLU A 161 -3.36 -1.79 -13.78
N ALA A 162 -2.70 -2.53 -12.93
CA ALA A 162 -2.24 -2.06 -11.63
C ALA A 162 -0.72 -2.08 -11.52
N VAL A 163 -0.18 -1.29 -10.61
CA VAL A 163 1.26 -1.19 -10.34
C VAL A 163 1.56 -1.59 -8.90
N GLY A 164 2.46 -2.55 -8.74
CA GLY A 164 3.03 -2.89 -7.44
C GLY A 164 4.23 -2.00 -7.12
N TYR A 165 4.46 -1.77 -5.84
CA TYR A 165 5.51 -0.89 -5.32
C TYR A 165 6.40 -1.60 -4.32
N ARG A 166 7.72 -1.36 -4.41
CA ARG A 166 8.70 -1.79 -3.41
C ARG A 166 9.48 -0.57 -2.92
N VAL A 167 9.42 -0.30 -1.64
CA VAL A 167 10.16 0.77 -0.97
C VAL A 167 11.44 0.18 -0.39
N ASN A 168 12.58 0.73 -0.79
CA ASN A 168 13.90 0.37 -0.28
C ASN A 168 14.52 1.58 0.44
N TRP A 169 14.96 1.36 1.66
CA TRP A 169 15.68 2.36 2.43
C TRP A 169 16.62 1.70 3.45
N ARG A 170 17.92 2.09 3.42
CA ARG A 170 18.96 1.60 4.34
C ARG A 170 18.99 0.08 4.52
N GLY A 171 18.84 -0.66 3.42
CA GLY A 171 18.84 -2.13 3.42
C GLY A 171 17.54 -2.78 3.87
N GLY A 172 16.57 -2.02 4.37
CA GLY A 172 15.21 -2.49 4.63
C GLY A 172 14.34 -2.40 3.39
N ALA A 173 13.36 -3.30 3.26
CA ALA A 173 12.45 -3.37 2.13
C ALA A 173 11.02 -3.71 2.54
N ALA A 174 10.05 -2.86 2.14
CA ALA A 174 8.61 -3.11 2.26
C ALA A 174 7.97 -3.08 0.88
N VAL A 175 7.09 -4.05 0.61
CA VAL A 175 6.47 -4.24 -0.70
C VAL A 175 4.96 -4.19 -0.58
N TYR A 176 4.32 -3.44 -1.48
CA TYR A 176 2.88 -3.29 -1.58
C TYR A 176 2.41 -3.83 -2.92
N ILE A 177 1.76 -4.99 -2.90
CA ILE A 177 1.18 -5.69 -4.04
C ILE A 177 -0.26 -6.01 -3.69
N THR A 178 -1.15 -5.10 -4.04
CA THR A 178 -2.59 -5.32 -3.97
C THR A 178 -3.14 -5.48 -5.38
N ASP A 179 -4.33 -6.07 -5.50
CA ASP A 179 -5.02 -6.21 -6.79
C ASP A 179 -4.14 -6.90 -7.83
N THR A 180 -3.91 -8.17 -7.60
CA THR A 180 -3.17 -9.03 -8.51
C THR A 180 -3.73 -10.44 -8.51
N GLU A 181 -4.02 -10.97 -9.69
CA GLU A 181 -4.43 -12.36 -9.86
C GLU A 181 -3.20 -13.22 -10.17
N HIS A 182 -3.07 -14.31 -9.43
CA HIS A 182 -2.00 -15.27 -9.67
C HIS A 182 -2.19 -16.03 -10.99
N PHE A 183 -1.11 -16.54 -11.57
CA PHE A 183 -1.16 -17.45 -12.71
C PHE A 183 -1.30 -18.89 -12.22
N PRO A 184 -2.13 -19.72 -12.91
CA PRO A 184 -2.41 -21.09 -12.44
C PRO A 184 -1.21 -22.04 -12.58
N ASP A 185 -0.25 -21.75 -13.44
CA ASP A 185 0.83 -22.63 -13.87
C ASP A 185 2.24 -22.13 -13.53
N ARG A 186 2.37 -20.88 -13.05
CA ARG A 186 3.67 -20.28 -12.72
C ARG A 186 3.55 -19.20 -11.66
N LEU A 187 4.67 -18.86 -11.04
CA LEU A 187 4.77 -17.64 -10.23
C LEU A 187 4.90 -16.42 -11.14
N ASP A 188 4.28 -15.33 -10.76
CA ASP A 188 4.40 -14.05 -11.48
C ASP A 188 5.83 -13.49 -11.30
N GLU A 189 6.54 -13.28 -12.41
CA GLU A 189 7.93 -12.82 -12.39
C GLU A 189 8.06 -11.40 -11.83
N ASN A 190 7.07 -10.52 -12.10
CA ASN A 190 7.04 -9.15 -11.58
C ASN A 190 6.82 -9.13 -10.06
N VAL A 191 5.86 -9.93 -9.59
CA VAL A 191 5.59 -10.13 -8.17
C VAL A 191 6.82 -10.70 -7.46
N MET A 192 7.43 -11.75 -8.03
CA MET A 192 8.65 -12.36 -7.49
C MET A 192 9.83 -11.40 -7.44
N TRP A 193 9.96 -10.53 -8.45
CA TRP A 193 11.02 -9.54 -8.49
C TRP A 193 10.85 -8.48 -7.39
N LEU A 194 9.63 -7.94 -7.22
CA LEU A 194 9.34 -6.98 -6.15
C LEU A 194 9.49 -7.62 -4.77
N ALA A 195 8.99 -8.83 -4.57
CA ALA A 195 8.94 -9.50 -3.27
C ALA A 195 10.28 -10.07 -2.79
N ARG A 196 11.28 -10.23 -3.68
CA ARG A 196 12.56 -10.90 -3.36
C ARG A 196 13.23 -10.32 -2.11
N ASN A 197 13.43 -11.18 -1.10
CA ASN A 197 14.07 -10.86 0.18
C ASN A 197 13.44 -9.64 0.89
N ALA A 198 12.14 -9.38 0.70
CA ALA A 198 11.47 -8.29 1.40
C ALA A 198 11.37 -8.58 2.91
N ASP A 199 11.52 -7.53 3.72
CA ASP A 199 11.25 -7.62 5.15
C ASP A 199 9.73 -7.71 5.41
N ILE A 200 8.94 -6.96 4.63
CA ILE A 200 7.48 -6.98 4.67
C ILE A 200 6.96 -7.08 3.24
N LEU A 201 6.08 -8.05 3.00
CA LEU A 201 5.27 -8.17 1.79
C LEU A 201 3.80 -8.00 2.16
N ILE A 202 3.16 -6.96 1.68
CA ILE A 202 1.71 -6.76 1.73
C ILE A 202 1.15 -7.29 0.42
N TYR A 203 0.28 -8.32 0.49
CA TYR A 203 -0.14 -9.02 -0.72
C TYR A 203 -1.65 -9.23 -0.76
N ASP A 204 -2.22 -9.08 -1.96
CA ASP A 204 -3.62 -9.39 -2.26
C ASP A 204 -3.98 -10.81 -1.84
N SER A 205 -4.92 -10.91 -0.96
CA SER A 205 -5.39 -12.18 -0.40
C SER A 205 -6.90 -12.12 -0.20
N THR A 206 -7.58 -11.58 -1.21
CA THR A 206 -9.03 -11.34 -1.18
C THR A 206 -9.81 -12.62 -0.93
N TYR A 207 -9.35 -13.75 -1.50
CA TYR A 207 -10.07 -15.02 -1.44
C TYR A 207 -9.29 -16.13 -0.74
N THR A 208 -10.00 -17.20 -0.41
CA THR A 208 -9.45 -18.54 -0.19
C THR A 208 -9.43 -19.31 -1.53
N ASP A 209 -8.63 -20.40 -1.64
CA ASP A 209 -8.64 -21.27 -2.82
C ASP A 209 -10.02 -21.85 -3.09
N ASP A 210 -10.78 -22.21 -2.04
CA ASP A 210 -12.14 -22.74 -2.15
C ASP A 210 -13.11 -21.72 -2.75
N GLU A 211 -12.97 -20.43 -2.39
CA GLU A 211 -13.78 -19.35 -2.95
C GLU A 211 -13.36 -19.06 -4.40
N TYR A 212 -12.06 -19.01 -4.64
CA TYR A 212 -11.50 -18.71 -5.96
C TYR A 212 -11.91 -19.75 -7.01
N HIS A 213 -11.87 -21.03 -6.64
CA HIS A 213 -12.26 -22.16 -7.50
C HIS A 213 -13.71 -22.62 -7.33
N SER A 214 -14.53 -21.85 -6.62
CA SER A 214 -15.91 -22.22 -6.32
C SER A 214 -16.70 -22.60 -7.60
N PRO A 215 -17.28 -23.79 -7.68
CA PRO A 215 -18.03 -24.19 -8.87
C PRO A 215 -19.32 -23.39 -9.09
N LYS A 216 -19.83 -22.72 -8.05
CA LYS A 216 -21.05 -21.91 -8.12
C LYS A 216 -20.76 -20.46 -8.49
N SER A 217 -19.61 -19.92 -8.07
CA SER A 217 -19.24 -18.52 -8.27
C SER A 217 -17.72 -18.39 -8.30
N PRO A 218 -17.07 -18.88 -9.38
CA PRO A 218 -15.61 -18.80 -9.50
C PRO A 218 -15.18 -17.35 -9.58
N LYS A 219 -13.99 -17.05 -9.01
CA LYS A 219 -13.39 -15.72 -9.00
C LYS A 219 -12.27 -15.54 -10.01
N ILE A 220 -12.06 -16.55 -10.85
CA ILE A 220 -11.05 -16.53 -11.92
C ILE A 220 -11.35 -15.39 -12.90
N GLY A 221 -10.33 -14.57 -13.19
CA GLY A 221 -10.46 -13.39 -14.05
C GLY A 221 -10.97 -12.13 -13.34
N TRP A 222 -11.13 -12.17 -12.00
CA TRP A 222 -11.56 -11.00 -11.22
C TRP A 222 -10.38 -10.09 -10.81
N GLY A 223 -9.13 -10.55 -11.04
CA GLY A 223 -7.94 -9.75 -10.77
C GLY A 223 -7.45 -9.83 -9.33
N HIS A 224 -7.89 -10.82 -8.55
CA HIS A 224 -7.50 -10.99 -7.15
C HIS A 224 -6.95 -12.38 -6.87
N SER A 225 -6.16 -12.49 -5.82
CA SER A 225 -5.46 -13.72 -5.43
C SER A 225 -6.04 -14.34 -4.15
N THR A 226 -5.40 -15.44 -3.71
CA THR A 226 -5.75 -16.14 -2.48
C THR A 226 -4.64 -16.02 -1.45
N TRP A 227 -4.98 -16.19 -0.16
CA TRP A 227 -3.96 -16.18 0.88
C TRP A 227 -2.99 -17.35 0.74
N GLN A 228 -3.41 -18.48 0.14
CA GLN A 228 -2.56 -19.62 -0.14
C GLN A 228 -1.49 -19.28 -1.17
N GLU A 229 -1.86 -18.57 -2.23
CA GLU A 229 -0.89 -18.05 -3.21
C GLU A 229 0.05 -17.02 -2.60
N ALA A 230 -0.46 -16.13 -1.73
CA ALA A 230 0.37 -15.19 -0.97
C ALA A 230 1.46 -15.92 -0.17
N VAL A 231 1.11 -17.01 0.53
CA VAL A 231 2.06 -17.87 1.25
C VAL A 231 3.08 -18.51 0.30
N LYS A 232 2.64 -18.98 -0.86
CA LYS A 232 3.52 -19.57 -1.89
C LYS A 232 4.56 -18.55 -2.38
N ILE A 233 4.12 -17.33 -2.70
CA ILE A 233 5.01 -16.21 -3.09
C ILE A 233 5.97 -15.87 -1.95
N ALA A 234 5.48 -15.70 -0.73
CA ALA A 234 6.31 -15.33 0.42
C ALA A 234 7.45 -16.33 0.67
N LYS A 235 7.15 -17.63 0.57
CA LYS A 235 8.16 -18.70 0.69
C LYS A 235 9.18 -18.65 -0.46
N ALA A 236 8.69 -18.56 -1.70
CA ALA A 236 9.54 -18.58 -2.89
C ALA A 236 10.45 -17.32 -2.98
N ALA A 237 9.96 -16.16 -2.56
CA ALA A 237 10.70 -14.91 -2.56
C ALA A 237 11.55 -14.68 -1.30
N ASN A 238 11.58 -15.61 -0.35
CA ASN A 238 12.30 -15.47 0.94
C ASN A 238 11.89 -14.21 1.73
N VAL A 239 10.58 -13.96 1.83
CA VAL A 239 10.00 -12.85 2.59
C VAL A 239 10.08 -13.14 4.08
N LYS A 240 10.27 -12.12 4.92
CA LYS A 240 10.32 -12.30 6.39
C LYS A 240 8.92 -12.22 7.01
N THR A 241 8.13 -11.21 6.62
CA THR A 241 6.76 -11.01 7.10
C THR A 241 5.82 -10.89 5.92
N LEU A 242 4.80 -11.74 5.85
CA LEU A 242 3.70 -11.67 4.91
C LEU A 242 2.50 -10.99 5.59
N VAL A 243 1.98 -9.93 5.00
CA VAL A 243 0.75 -9.29 5.43
C VAL A 243 -0.37 -9.64 4.45
N ILE A 244 -1.34 -10.41 4.93
CA ILE A 244 -2.55 -10.78 4.20
C ILE A 244 -3.46 -9.55 4.15
N PHE A 245 -3.71 -9.05 2.95
CA PHE A 245 -4.33 -7.74 2.71
C PHE A 245 -5.49 -7.84 1.72
N HIS A 246 -6.27 -6.77 1.59
CA HIS A 246 -7.38 -6.63 0.66
C HIS A 246 -8.52 -7.60 0.96
N HIS A 247 -8.99 -7.59 2.22
CA HIS A 247 -10.02 -8.52 2.70
C HIS A 247 -11.34 -8.34 1.97
N ASP A 248 -11.94 -9.44 1.50
CA ASP A 248 -13.26 -9.43 0.86
C ASP A 248 -14.32 -8.79 1.79
N PRO A 249 -15.21 -7.96 1.26
CA PRO A 249 -16.29 -7.33 2.04
C PRO A 249 -17.18 -8.30 2.81
N ALA A 250 -17.33 -9.54 2.33
CA ALA A 250 -18.13 -10.58 2.97
C ALA A 250 -17.41 -11.30 4.13
N HIS A 251 -16.11 -11.12 4.28
CA HIS A 251 -15.32 -11.74 5.34
C HIS A 251 -15.46 -10.97 6.64
N ASP A 252 -16.12 -11.56 7.63
CA ASP A 252 -16.19 -11.00 8.97
C ASP A 252 -14.91 -11.24 9.79
N ASP A 253 -14.84 -10.65 10.97
CA ASP A 253 -13.69 -10.74 11.86
C ASP A 253 -13.37 -12.20 12.28
N GLU A 254 -14.40 -13.06 12.42
CA GLU A 254 -14.20 -14.47 12.78
C GLU A 254 -13.65 -15.28 11.62
N PHE A 255 -14.09 -14.98 10.39
CA PHE A 255 -13.53 -15.57 9.18
C PHE A 255 -12.04 -15.22 9.05
N LEU A 256 -11.69 -13.95 9.24
CA LEU A 256 -10.30 -13.48 9.14
C LEU A 256 -9.40 -14.08 10.23
N ASP A 257 -9.93 -14.31 11.45
CA ASP A 257 -9.21 -15.04 12.51
C ASP A 257 -8.83 -16.46 12.07
N ARG A 258 -9.76 -17.17 11.41
CA ARG A 258 -9.49 -18.52 10.89
C ARG A 258 -8.43 -18.50 9.80
N VAL A 259 -8.57 -17.62 8.82
CA VAL A 259 -7.56 -17.43 7.75
C VAL A 259 -6.20 -17.11 8.33
N GLY A 260 -6.12 -16.17 9.29
CA GLY A 260 -4.88 -15.80 9.95
C GLY A 260 -4.21 -16.98 10.65
N SER A 261 -5.01 -17.81 11.36
CA SER A 261 -4.53 -19.00 12.05
C SER A 261 -3.99 -20.05 11.06
N GLU A 262 -4.70 -20.31 9.96
CA GLU A 262 -4.30 -21.25 8.93
C GLU A 262 -3.04 -20.78 8.18
N ALA A 263 -2.97 -19.50 7.83
CA ALA A 263 -1.82 -18.90 7.18
C ALA A 263 -0.56 -18.94 8.07
N ALA A 264 -0.69 -18.66 9.38
CA ALA A 264 0.42 -18.72 10.33
C ALA A 264 0.98 -20.15 10.50
N VAL A 265 0.13 -21.18 10.40
CA VAL A 265 0.59 -22.58 10.38
C VAL A 265 1.44 -22.86 9.15
N GLN A 266 1.06 -22.33 7.98
CA GLN A 266 1.79 -22.55 6.74
C GLN A 266 3.03 -21.68 6.61
N PHE A 267 2.98 -20.45 7.10
CA PHE A 267 4.08 -19.48 7.09
C PHE A 267 4.08 -18.69 8.42
N PRO A 268 4.97 -19.02 9.36
CA PRO A 268 4.98 -18.42 10.71
C PRO A 268 5.14 -16.88 10.71
N GLY A 269 5.62 -16.29 9.62
CA GLY A 269 5.68 -14.85 9.40
C GLY A 269 4.41 -14.23 8.79
N ALA A 270 3.32 -15.00 8.63
CA ALA A 270 2.07 -14.47 8.11
C ALA A 270 1.28 -13.75 9.22
N ILE A 271 0.77 -12.58 8.91
CA ILE A 271 -0.13 -11.78 9.75
C ILE A 271 -1.27 -11.23 8.91
N MET A 272 -2.39 -10.97 9.54
CA MET A 272 -3.52 -10.31 8.90
C MET A 272 -3.35 -8.79 8.95
N ALA A 273 -3.62 -8.11 7.85
CA ALA A 273 -3.73 -6.65 7.87
C ALA A 273 -4.90 -6.21 8.76
N GLN A 274 -4.68 -5.16 9.54
CA GLN A 274 -5.67 -4.58 10.44
C GLN A 274 -5.50 -3.08 10.49
N GLU A 275 -6.58 -2.32 10.50
CA GLU A 275 -6.51 -0.87 10.70
C GLU A 275 -5.82 -0.52 12.01
N GLY A 276 -4.90 0.45 11.97
CA GLY A 276 -4.08 0.85 13.11
C GLY A 276 -2.84 0.00 13.37
N LEU A 277 -2.68 -1.16 12.70
CA LEU A 277 -1.47 -1.98 12.80
C LEU A 277 -0.26 -1.17 12.30
N VAL A 278 0.83 -1.19 13.09
CA VAL A 278 2.12 -0.57 12.73
C VAL A 278 3.22 -1.62 12.78
N LEU A 279 3.95 -1.76 11.69
CA LEU A 279 5.08 -2.67 11.57
C LEU A 279 6.37 -1.89 11.39
N GLN A 280 7.46 -2.42 11.97
CA GLN A 280 8.82 -1.89 11.78
C GLN A 280 9.54 -2.69 10.71
N VAL A 281 10.11 -1.99 9.72
CA VAL A 281 11.03 -2.59 8.76
C VAL A 281 12.44 -2.49 9.33
N PRO A 282 13.18 -3.60 9.47
CA PRO A 282 14.57 -3.58 9.92
C PRO A 282 15.44 -2.77 8.95
N ILE A 283 16.26 -1.87 9.50
CA ILE A 283 17.23 -1.08 8.72
C ILE A 283 18.64 -1.34 9.20
N SER A 284 19.60 -1.33 8.28
CA SER A 284 21.03 -1.34 8.61
C SER A 284 21.40 0.04 9.16
N MET A 285 21.89 0.11 10.40
CA MET A 285 22.52 1.33 10.89
C MET A 285 23.76 1.60 10.04
N PRO A 286 24.02 2.82 9.56
CA PRO A 286 25.34 3.13 9.04
C PRO A 286 26.35 2.83 10.16
N LEU A 287 27.41 2.09 9.83
CA LEU A 287 28.54 1.97 10.71
C LEU A 287 28.95 3.40 11.10
N SER A 288 28.84 3.73 12.38
CA SER A 288 29.31 5.03 12.89
C SER A 288 30.70 5.23 12.34
N GLU A 289 30.94 6.32 11.60
CA GLU A 289 32.28 6.77 11.31
C GLU A 289 32.99 6.79 12.67
N SER A 290 33.99 5.92 12.84
CA SER A 290 34.81 5.85 14.04
C SER A 290 35.39 7.24 14.23
N ILE A 291 34.95 7.92 15.29
CA ILE A 291 35.59 9.18 15.72
C ILE A 291 37.07 8.86 15.85
N PRO A 292 37.96 9.52 15.09
CA PRO A 292 39.38 9.31 15.29
C PRO A 292 39.68 9.73 16.72
N VAL A 293 40.17 8.79 17.50
CA VAL A 293 40.73 9.07 18.84
C VAL A 293 41.89 10.02 18.59
N SER A 294 41.63 11.33 18.79
CA SER A 294 42.74 12.31 18.87
C SER A 294 43.59 11.93 20.04
N GLU A 295 44.83 11.57 19.74
CA GLU A 295 45.92 11.39 20.69
C GLU A 295 45.96 12.57 21.67
N PHE A 296 45.62 12.29 22.92
CA PHE A 296 46.07 13.12 24.02
C PHE A 296 47.53 12.77 24.25
N SER A 297 48.43 13.48 23.59
CA SER A 297 49.83 13.56 23.98
C SER A 297 49.97 14.58 25.10
N ALA A 298 50.64 14.16 26.14
CA ALA A 298 50.97 14.83 27.39
C ALA A 298 51.65 16.18 27.25
#